data_b243741c0ab01ea9c5202215ae245ae3
#
_entry.id   b243741c0ab01ea9c5202215ae245ae3
#
_cell.length_a   1.000
_cell.length_b   1.000
_cell.length_c   1.000
_cell.angle_alpha   90.00
_cell.angle_beta   90.00
_cell.angle_gamma   90.00
#
_symmetry.space_group_name_H-M   'P 1'
#
loop_
_entity.id
_entity.type
_entity.pdbx_description
1 polymer ?
#
loop_
_entity_poly.entity_id
_entity_poly.type
_entity_poly.pdbx_seq_one_letter_code
_entity_poly.pdbx_strand_id
1 'polypeptide(L)'
;MSLQYEYDLVSSSWLSFEMTKGLRNDQKDSSETVASITKGDLHIRALGYITPTYLSAVVEKEAFFLNRLPAQSVVFTKDMKPIDWKKTDAHFKKHALASLELDVLVYEKNRISCRLLIEPVTEIEYCRRLKKAIEKSKSRGAVPSELLKITLKYNLFITNAPAMVLPFEAIRKTYYLRWQIELVFKTWKSFFKIDRIKKVKKERLEFQLLAKLLWILINWELFRSCNNHARKQDKEQGVSILIFFKRCIKFAASFRLVLLKRTSIISWLKLTYLPLIKDCLCDAPKNKKTHYESLKVNIKPLS
;
A
#
# COMPACT_ATOMS: atom_id res chain seq x y z
N MET A 1 -13.65 -9.31 13.50
CA MET A 1 -13.83 -9.24 12.05
C MET A 1 -12.69 -8.43 11.47
N SER A 2 -12.04 -8.89 10.42
CA SER A 2 -11.00 -8.21 9.66
C SER A 2 -11.52 -7.91 8.25
N LEU A 3 -11.06 -6.81 7.66
CA LEU A 3 -11.38 -6.44 6.29
C LEU A 3 -10.10 -6.53 5.46
N GLN A 4 -10.15 -7.32 4.39
CA GLN A 4 -9.10 -7.42 3.40
C GLN A 4 -9.54 -6.68 2.15
N TYR A 5 -8.61 -5.95 1.53
CA TYR A 5 -8.94 -5.04 0.46
C TYR A 5 -7.77 -4.88 -0.50
N GLU A 6 -8.04 -5.09 -1.77
CA GLU A 6 -7.11 -4.79 -2.87
C GLU A 6 -7.69 -3.72 -3.77
N TYR A 7 -6.83 -2.84 -4.21
CA TYR A 7 -7.25 -1.70 -4.98
C TYR A 7 -6.20 -1.32 -6.03
N ASP A 8 -6.66 -1.08 -7.25
CA ASP A 8 -5.81 -0.62 -8.34
C ASP A 8 -5.51 0.87 -8.19
N LEU A 9 -4.24 1.19 -8.04
CA LEU A 9 -3.75 2.56 -7.88
C LEU A 9 -3.94 3.41 -9.13
N VAL A 10 -3.97 2.80 -10.32
CA VAL A 10 -4.08 3.51 -11.60
C VAL A 10 -5.53 3.89 -11.88
N SER A 11 -6.43 2.91 -11.87
CA SER A 11 -7.85 3.13 -12.16
C SER A 11 -8.66 3.58 -10.95
N SER A 12 -8.07 3.49 -9.75
CA SER A 12 -8.77 3.66 -8.47
C SER A 12 -9.94 2.69 -8.28
N SER A 13 -9.90 1.52 -8.93
CA SER A 13 -10.93 0.48 -8.84
C SER A 13 -10.67 -0.47 -7.68
N TRP A 14 -11.73 -0.99 -7.09
CA TRP A 14 -11.63 -2.11 -6.15
C TRP A 14 -11.40 -3.39 -6.94
N LEU A 15 -10.37 -4.13 -6.59
CA LEU A 15 -10.07 -5.43 -7.19
C LEU A 15 -10.65 -6.56 -6.35
N SER A 16 -10.46 -6.50 -5.04
CA SER A 16 -11.05 -7.45 -4.11
C SER A 16 -11.45 -6.77 -2.81
N PHE A 17 -12.48 -7.31 -2.19
CA PHE A 17 -12.92 -6.93 -0.85
C PHE A 17 -13.48 -8.16 -0.13
N GLU A 18 -12.90 -8.50 0.99
CA GLU A 18 -13.31 -9.66 1.77
C GLU A 18 -13.45 -9.35 3.26
N MET A 19 -14.50 -9.88 3.87
CA MET A 19 -14.73 -9.84 5.31
C MET A 19 -14.34 -11.18 5.93
N THR A 20 -13.32 -11.17 6.79
CA THR A 20 -12.79 -12.39 7.41
C THR A 20 -12.96 -12.39 8.93
N LYS A 21 -12.81 -13.55 9.55
CA LYS A 21 -12.76 -13.67 11.01
C LYS A 21 -11.56 -12.86 11.53
N GLY A 22 -11.75 -12.10 12.62
CA GLY A 22 -10.75 -11.16 13.16
C GLY A 22 -9.42 -11.76 13.63
N LEU A 23 -9.33 -13.09 13.69
CA LEU A 23 -8.12 -13.83 14.03
C LEU A 23 -7.32 -14.28 12.78
N ARG A 24 -7.77 -13.93 11.58
CA ARG A 24 -7.06 -14.30 10.35
C ARG A 24 -5.77 -13.50 10.25
N ASN A 25 -4.66 -14.19 10.04
CA ASN A 25 -3.35 -13.61 9.85
C ASN A 25 -3.17 -13.11 8.40
N ASP A 26 -2.50 -11.95 8.21
CA ASP A 26 -2.15 -11.37 6.91
C ASP A 26 -1.41 -12.36 5.99
N GLN A 27 -0.59 -13.25 6.55
CA GLN A 27 0.11 -14.29 5.80
C GLN A 27 -0.84 -15.32 5.17
N LYS A 28 -1.91 -15.70 5.87
CA LYS A 28 -2.92 -16.63 5.34
C LYS A 28 -3.71 -15.96 4.21
N ASP A 29 -3.99 -14.69 4.36
CA ASP A 29 -4.66 -13.90 3.34
C ASP A 29 -3.86 -13.83 2.03
N SER A 30 -2.54 -13.66 2.13
CA SER A 30 -1.64 -13.62 0.97
C SER A 30 -1.73 -14.86 0.08
N SER A 31 -1.94 -16.05 0.65
CA SER A 31 -2.06 -17.29 -0.14
C SER A 31 -3.40 -17.40 -0.86
N GLU A 32 -4.46 -16.81 -0.33
CA GLU A 32 -5.79 -16.87 -0.94
C GLU A 32 -5.97 -15.83 -2.06
N THR A 33 -5.25 -14.71 -2.00
CA THR A 33 -5.28 -13.66 -3.05
C THR A 33 -4.41 -13.95 -4.27
N VAL A 34 -3.70 -15.08 -4.31
CA VAL A 34 -2.91 -15.51 -5.47
C VAL A 34 -3.77 -15.68 -6.73
N ALA A 35 -5.06 -16.03 -6.58
CA ALA A 35 -5.96 -16.24 -7.72
C ALA A 35 -6.18 -14.98 -8.57
N SER A 36 -6.18 -13.80 -7.95
CA SER A 36 -6.41 -12.49 -8.60
C SER A 36 -5.20 -11.91 -9.33
N ILE A 37 -4.02 -12.52 -9.20
CA ILE A 37 -2.80 -12.04 -9.83
C ILE A 37 -2.86 -12.29 -11.34
N THR A 38 -2.63 -11.24 -12.14
CA THR A 38 -2.53 -11.33 -13.59
C THR A 38 -1.12 -10.99 -14.08
N LYS A 39 -0.76 -11.51 -15.25
CA LYS A 39 0.54 -11.27 -15.88
C LYS A 39 0.79 -9.77 -16.06
N GLY A 40 1.97 -9.30 -15.70
CA GLY A 40 2.40 -7.91 -15.85
C GLY A 40 1.96 -6.97 -14.72
N ASP A 41 1.11 -7.43 -13.78
CA ASP A 41 0.73 -6.63 -12.62
C ASP A 41 1.91 -6.37 -11.68
N LEU A 42 1.96 -5.19 -11.06
CA LEU A 42 2.89 -4.87 -9.99
C LEU A 42 2.18 -4.85 -8.64
N HIS A 43 2.41 -5.85 -7.83
CA HIS A 43 1.84 -5.98 -6.49
C HIS A 43 2.71 -5.28 -5.44
N ILE A 44 2.11 -4.32 -4.72
CA ILE A 44 2.76 -3.59 -3.63
C ILE A 44 2.06 -3.93 -2.31
N ARG A 45 2.69 -4.72 -1.44
CA ARG A 45 2.07 -5.17 -0.19
C ARG A 45 2.82 -4.72 1.06
N ALA A 46 2.10 -4.69 2.17
CA ALA A 46 2.71 -4.43 3.48
C ALA A 46 3.55 -5.62 3.94
N LEU A 47 4.46 -5.37 4.88
CA LEU A 47 5.42 -6.35 5.38
C LEU A 47 4.78 -7.63 5.92
N GLY A 48 3.58 -7.55 6.51
CA GLY A 48 2.86 -8.70 7.05
C GLY A 48 2.36 -9.70 6.00
N TYR A 49 2.24 -9.29 4.74
CA TYR A 49 1.72 -10.12 3.64
C TYR A 49 2.80 -10.86 2.85
N ILE A 50 4.08 -10.67 3.17
CA ILE A 50 5.17 -11.31 2.44
C ILE A 50 5.37 -12.73 2.94
N THR A 51 5.11 -13.70 2.07
CA THR A 51 5.44 -15.12 2.28
C THR A 51 6.19 -15.66 1.08
N PRO A 52 7.05 -16.67 1.26
CA PRO A 52 7.73 -17.33 0.13
C PRO A 52 6.74 -17.83 -0.92
N THR A 53 5.67 -18.48 -0.48
CA THR A 53 4.62 -19.03 -1.36
C THR A 53 3.96 -17.95 -2.20
N TYR A 54 3.63 -16.81 -1.60
CA TYR A 54 3.03 -15.68 -2.32
C TYR A 54 3.99 -15.11 -3.38
N LEU A 55 5.25 -14.87 -3.02
CA LEU A 55 6.22 -14.33 -3.97
C LEU A 55 6.53 -15.29 -5.11
N SER A 56 6.61 -16.62 -4.82
CA SER A 56 6.75 -17.65 -5.86
C SER A 56 5.58 -17.62 -6.83
N ALA A 57 4.36 -17.54 -6.33
CA ALA A 57 3.15 -17.48 -7.16
C ALA A 57 3.08 -16.21 -8.03
N VAL A 58 3.55 -15.06 -7.53
CA VAL A 58 3.67 -13.83 -8.33
C VAL A 58 4.64 -14.05 -9.50
N VAL A 59 5.79 -14.66 -9.24
CA VAL A 59 6.80 -14.96 -10.29
C VAL A 59 6.25 -15.98 -11.29
N GLU A 60 5.63 -17.07 -10.84
CA GLU A 60 5.03 -18.09 -11.70
C GLU A 60 3.95 -17.55 -12.64
N LYS A 61 3.22 -16.54 -12.19
CA LYS A 61 2.21 -15.84 -13.01
C LYS A 61 2.77 -14.72 -13.88
N GLU A 62 4.09 -14.61 -14.00
CA GLU A 62 4.76 -13.55 -14.76
C GLU A 62 4.33 -12.13 -14.33
N ALA A 63 4.02 -11.96 -13.05
CA ALA A 63 3.71 -10.69 -12.42
C ALA A 63 4.90 -10.18 -11.62
N PHE A 64 4.81 -8.97 -11.14
CA PHE A 64 5.86 -8.30 -10.39
C PHE A 64 5.43 -8.01 -8.95
N PHE A 65 6.39 -8.04 -8.04
CA PHE A 65 6.20 -7.60 -6.67
C PHE A 65 7.15 -6.46 -6.31
N LEU A 66 6.72 -5.61 -5.40
CA LEU A 66 7.56 -4.62 -4.73
C LEU A 66 7.22 -4.61 -3.23
N ASN A 67 8.15 -5.04 -2.41
CA ASN A 67 7.92 -5.21 -0.98
C ASN A 67 9.09 -4.70 -0.14
N ARG A 68 8.82 -4.34 1.12
CA ARG A 68 9.89 -4.21 2.12
C ARG A 68 10.27 -5.58 2.64
N LEU A 69 11.58 -5.78 2.83
CA LEU A 69 12.09 -6.97 3.47
C LEU A 69 12.28 -6.74 4.98
N PRO A 70 11.89 -7.69 5.85
CA PRO A 70 12.18 -7.60 7.28
C PRO A 70 13.68 -7.55 7.55
N ALA A 71 14.11 -6.76 8.55
CA ALA A 71 15.53 -6.62 8.91
C ALA A 71 16.22 -7.94 9.31
N GLN A 72 15.46 -8.94 9.74
CA GLN A 72 15.98 -10.27 10.12
C GLN A 72 15.95 -11.29 8.98
N SER A 73 15.57 -10.89 7.76
CA SER A 73 15.54 -11.82 6.64
C SER A 73 16.94 -12.23 6.21
N VAL A 74 17.11 -13.51 5.95
CA VAL A 74 18.32 -14.03 5.35
C VAL A 74 18.25 -13.79 3.85
N VAL A 75 19.28 -13.17 3.31
CA VAL A 75 19.42 -12.85 1.89
C VAL A 75 20.71 -13.47 1.39
N PHE A 76 20.67 -14.04 0.20
CA PHE A 76 21.80 -14.73 -0.38
C PHE A 76 22.27 -14.03 -1.66
N THR A 77 23.58 -14.12 -1.94
CA THR A 77 24.14 -13.81 -3.25
C THR A 77 23.69 -14.86 -4.27
N LYS A 78 23.93 -14.63 -5.57
CA LYS A 78 23.67 -15.63 -6.63
C LYS A 78 24.39 -16.96 -6.37
N ASP A 79 25.54 -16.95 -5.69
CA ASP A 79 26.33 -18.12 -5.33
C ASP A 79 25.85 -18.79 -4.03
N MET A 80 24.64 -18.47 -3.56
CA MET A 80 24.04 -19.03 -2.34
C MET A 80 24.83 -18.74 -1.04
N LYS A 81 25.66 -17.69 -1.03
CA LYS A 81 26.34 -17.22 0.19
C LYS A 81 25.47 -16.18 0.89
N PRO A 82 25.23 -16.26 2.20
CA PRO A 82 24.53 -15.21 2.94
C PRO A 82 25.24 -13.87 2.78
N ILE A 83 24.46 -12.79 2.61
CA ILE A 83 25.02 -11.44 2.56
C ILE A 83 25.68 -11.11 3.90
N ASP A 84 26.92 -10.67 3.84
CA ASP A 84 27.67 -10.18 5.00
C ASP A 84 27.29 -8.72 5.28
N TRP A 85 26.32 -8.54 6.17
CA TRP A 85 25.84 -7.21 6.55
C TRP A 85 26.90 -6.33 7.24
N LYS A 86 27.92 -6.92 7.88
CA LYS A 86 29.03 -6.14 8.45
C LYS A 86 29.89 -5.53 7.34
N LYS A 87 30.23 -6.32 6.32
CA LYS A 87 30.94 -5.81 5.14
C LYS A 87 30.10 -4.79 4.37
N THR A 88 28.81 -5.03 4.25
CA THR A 88 27.87 -4.08 3.61
C THR A 88 27.82 -2.74 4.36
N ASP A 89 27.69 -2.76 5.70
CA ASP A 89 27.71 -1.51 6.53
C ASP A 89 29.05 -0.78 6.40
N ALA A 90 30.18 -1.50 6.41
CA ALA A 90 31.51 -0.94 6.20
C ALA A 90 31.66 -0.30 4.80
N HIS A 91 31.11 -0.95 3.77
CA HIS A 91 31.12 -0.44 2.40
C HIS A 91 30.32 0.87 2.27
N PHE A 92 29.11 0.92 2.86
CA PHE A 92 28.31 2.15 2.91
C PHE A 92 29.06 3.32 3.57
N LYS A 93 29.72 3.06 4.70
CA LYS A 93 30.49 4.08 5.43
C LYS A 93 31.71 4.56 4.65
N LYS A 94 32.47 3.60 4.09
CA LYS A 94 33.70 3.90 3.34
C LYS A 94 33.43 4.76 2.10
N HIS A 95 32.33 4.50 1.40
CA HIS A 95 32.02 5.15 0.12
C HIS A 95 30.90 6.21 0.24
N ALA A 96 30.41 6.50 1.44
CA ALA A 96 29.31 7.44 1.70
C ALA A 96 28.09 7.22 0.78
N LEU A 97 27.73 5.94 0.56
CA LEU A 97 26.69 5.58 -0.40
C LEU A 97 25.30 6.04 0.07
N ALA A 98 24.56 6.67 -0.83
CA ALA A 98 23.16 7.02 -0.59
C ALA A 98 22.24 5.80 -0.73
N SER A 99 22.62 4.81 -1.54
CA SER A 99 21.88 3.57 -1.76
C SER A 99 22.75 2.53 -2.48
N LEU A 100 22.35 1.27 -2.43
CA LEU A 100 23.02 0.16 -3.10
C LEU A 100 21.97 -0.80 -3.66
N GLU A 101 22.14 -1.27 -4.88
CA GLU A 101 21.32 -2.30 -5.49
C GLU A 101 22.15 -3.58 -5.70
N LEU A 102 21.55 -4.72 -5.36
CA LEU A 102 22.17 -6.03 -5.51
C LEU A 102 21.16 -7.00 -6.10
N ASP A 103 21.62 -7.87 -7.01
CA ASP A 103 20.85 -9.05 -7.40
C ASP A 103 21.04 -10.14 -6.34
N VAL A 104 19.93 -10.64 -5.81
CA VAL A 104 19.93 -11.53 -4.66
C VAL A 104 18.92 -12.65 -4.82
N LEU A 105 19.08 -13.67 -3.95
CA LEU A 105 18.08 -14.69 -3.71
C LEU A 105 17.52 -14.50 -2.30
N VAL A 106 16.20 -14.52 -2.18
CA VAL A 106 15.51 -14.50 -0.89
C VAL A 106 14.86 -15.86 -0.63
N TYR A 107 14.82 -16.26 0.63
CA TYR A 107 14.34 -17.54 1.12
C TYR A 107 15.14 -18.76 0.62
N GLU A 108 15.75 -19.46 1.57
CA GLU A 108 16.65 -20.59 1.30
C GLU A 108 16.00 -21.73 0.50
N LYS A 109 14.75 -22.06 0.82
CA LYS A 109 14.01 -23.15 0.15
C LYS A 109 13.47 -22.74 -1.22
N ASN A 110 12.84 -21.57 -1.33
CA ASN A 110 12.16 -21.13 -2.56
C ASN A 110 13.11 -20.44 -3.55
N ARG A 111 14.24 -19.90 -3.09
CA ARG A 111 15.29 -19.25 -3.89
C ARG A 111 14.73 -18.23 -4.90
N ILE A 112 13.92 -17.31 -4.42
CA ILE A 112 13.29 -16.31 -5.29
C ILE A 112 14.33 -15.29 -5.69
N SER A 113 14.65 -15.22 -6.99
CA SER A 113 15.56 -14.22 -7.54
C SER A 113 14.89 -12.84 -7.57
N CYS A 114 15.58 -11.84 -7.05
CA CYS A 114 15.07 -10.46 -7.02
C CYS A 114 16.21 -9.46 -6.89
N ARG A 115 15.87 -8.20 -7.12
CA ARG A 115 16.71 -7.03 -6.90
C ARG A 115 16.47 -6.54 -5.47
N LEU A 116 17.53 -6.33 -4.71
CA LEU A 116 17.51 -5.76 -3.37
C LEU A 116 18.03 -4.33 -3.41
N LEU A 117 17.18 -3.37 -3.07
CA LEU A 117 17.58 -2.00 -2.80
C LEU A 117 17.85 -1.81 -1.31
N ILE A 118 19.04 -1.34 -0.97
CA ILE A 118 19.49 -1.03 0.39
C ILE A 118 19.65 0.49 0.50
N GLU A 119 18.92 1.12 1.41
CA GLU A 119 19.01 2.56 1.66
C GLU A 119 19.25 2.84 3.14
N PRO A 120 20.25 3.66 3.52
CA PRO A 120 20.42 4.09 4.90
C PRO A 120 19.20 4.87 5.39
N VAL A 121 18.87 4.71 6.66
CA VAL A 121 17.87 5.55 7.32
C VAL A 121 18.55 6.69 8.07
N THR A 122 17.79 7.73 8.42
CA THR A 122 18.31 8.79 9.29
C THR A 122 18.62 8.24 10.67
N GLU A 123 19.55 8.87 11.39
CA GLU A 123 19.92 8.48 12.76
C GLU A 123 18.70 8.48 13.69
N ILE A 124 17.80 9.46 13.56
CA ILE A 124 16.55 9.54 14.33
C ILE A 124 15.69 8.28 14.11
N GLU A 125 15.54 7.86 12.86
CA GLU A 125 14.77 6.67 12.52
C GLU A 125 15.46 5.40 13.01
N TYR A 126 16.77 5.31 12.92
CA TYR A 126 17.54 4.20 13.48
C TYR A 126 17.34 4.07 14.98
N CYS A 127 17.52 5.16 15.74
CA CYS A 127 17.29 5.17 17.19
C CYS A 127 15.87 4.73 17.55
N ARG A 128 14.87 5.19 16.80
CA ARG A 128 13.46 4.78 16.99
C ARG A 128 13.26 3.28 16.76
N ARG A 129 13.86 2.72 15.71
CA ARG A 129 13.79 1.29 15.40
C ARG A 129 14.52 0.45 16.44
N LEU A 130 15.71 0.89 16.85
CA LEU A 130 16.51 0.20 17.86
C LEU A 130 15.76 0.15 19.19
N LYS A 131 15.17 1.27 19.64
CA LYS A 131 14.36 1.31 20.87
C LYS A 131 13.24 0.29 20.82
N LYS A 132 12.46 0.22 19.73
CA LYS A 132 11.39 -0.77 19.55
C LYS A 132 11.92 -2.22 19.55
N ALA A 133 13.09 -2.45 18.93
CA ALA A 133 13.69 -3.77 18.92
C ALA A 133 14.14 -4.21 20.32
N ILE A 134 14.72 -3.30 21.11
CA ILE A 134 15.10 -3.53 22.51
C ILE A 134 13.87 -3.84 23.35
N GLU A 135 12.80 -3.05 23.27
CA GLU A 135 11.55 -3.26 24.00
C GLU A 135 10.94 -4.64 23.68
N LYS A 136 10.90 -4.99 22.39
CA LYS A 136 10.41 -6.30 21.93
C LYS A 136 11.30 -7.47 22.39
N SER A 137 12.60 -7.27 22.45
CA SER A 137 13.54 -8.30 22.92
C SER A 137 13.44 -8.49 24.42
N LYS A 138 13.33 -7.41 25.19
CA LYS A 138 13.11 -7.46 26.65
C LYS A 138 11.87 -8.25 27.04
N SER A 139 10.75 -8.06 26.32
CA SER A 139 9.52 -8.83 26.56
C SER A 139 9.66 -10.34 26.34
N ARG A 140 10.78 -10.78 25.73
CA ARG A 140 11.13 -12.18 25.45
C ARG A 140 12.36 -12.65 26.25
N GLY A 141 12.85 -11.87 27.19
CA GLY A 141 14.06 -12.17 27.94
C GLY A 141 15.36 -12.17 27.11
N ALA A 142 15.38 -11.45 25.98
CA ALA A 142 16.50 -11.49 25.03
C ALA A 142 17.08 -10.08 24.76
N VAL A 143 18.23 -10.04 24.08
CA VAL A 143 18.87 -8.81 23.60
C VAL A 143 18.92 -8.84 22.08
N PRO A 144 18.72 -7.70 21.36
CA PRO A 144 18.86 -7.64 19.91
C PRO A 144 20.26 -8.06 19.47
N SER A 145 20.32 -8.98 18.48
CA SER A 145 21.60 -9.41 17.90
C SER A 145 22.34 -8.27 17.20
N GLU A 146 23.66 -8.35 17.10
CA GLU A 146 24.45 -7.35 16.36
C GLU A 146 24.02 -7.26 14.90
N LEU A 147 23.69 -8.39 14.28
CA LEU A 147 23.17 -8.43 12.91
C LEU A 147 21.87 -7.61 12.79
N LEU A 148 20.94 -7.77 13.72
CA LEU A 148 19.70 -6.98 13.75
C LEU A 148 19.99 -5.49 13.91
N LYS A 149 20.91 -5.11 14.80
CA LYS A 149 21.31 -3.70 14.98
C LYS A 149 21.85 -3.08 13.69
N ILE A 150 22.66 -3.83 12.95
CA ILE A 150 23.20 -3.37 11.65
C ILE A 150 22.08 -3.22 10.63
N THR A 151 21.24 -4.22 10.45
CA THR A 151 20.18 -4.20 9.42
C THR A 151 19.08 -3.19 9.70
N LEU A 152 18.85 -2.80 10.97
CA LEU A 152 17.93 -1.72 11.35
C LEU A 152 18.35 -0.34 10.84
N LYS A 153 19.63 -0.15 10.47
CA LYS A 153 20.13 1.09 9.85
C LYS A 153 19.66 1.29 8.42
N TYR A 154 19.04 0.28 7.82
CA TYR A 154 18.69 0.28 6.41
C TYR A 154 17.19 0.06 6.16
N ASN A 155 16.70 0.67 5.09
CA ASN A 155 15.48 0.23 4.42
C ASN A 155 15.89 -0.83 3.39
N LEU A 156 15.20 -1.96 3.40
CA LEU A 156 15.42 -3.05 2.47
C LEU A 156 14.17 -3.20 1.62
N PHE A 157 14.29 -3.03 0.30
CA PHE A 157 13.19 -3.25 -0.64
C PHE A 157 13.60 -4.35 -1.61
N ILE A 158 12.66 -5.22 -1.93
CA ILE A 158 12.85 -6.30 -2.90
C ILE A 158 11.82 -6.21 -4.03
N THR A 159 12.26 -6.52 -5.25
CA THR A 159 11.41 -6.58 -6.43
C THR A 159 11.97 -7.57 -7.46
N ASN A 160 11.08 -8.32 -8.14
CA ASN A 160 11.46 -9.12 -9.31
C ASN A 160 11.27 -8.34 -10.62
N ALA A 161 10.73 -7.11 -10.57
CA ALA A 161 10.56 -6.28 -11.75
C ALA A 161 11.95 -5.91 -12.33
N PRO A 162 12.18 -6.09 -13.63
CA PRO A 162 13.44 -5.68 -14.26
C PRO A 162 13.61 -4.15 -14.22
N ALA A 163 14.85 -3.67 -14.30
CA ALA A 163 15.16 -2.23 -14.23
C ALA A 163 14.44 -1.41 -15.33
N MET A 164 14.15 -2.05 -16.45
CA MET A 164 13.41 -1.43 -17.56
C MET A 164 11.96 -1.10 -17.17
N VAL A 165 11.31 -1.95 -16.34
CA VAL A 165 9.93 -1.78 -15.85
C VAL A 165 9.91 -0.90 -14.60
N LEU A 166 10.79 -1.17 -13.64
CA LEU A 166 10.91 -0.43 -12.39
C LEU A 166 12.37 0.01 -12.17
N PRO A 167 12.75 1.22 -12.64
CA PRO A 167 14.08 1.76 -12.45
C PRO A 167 14.44 1.86 -10.96
N PHE A 168 15.73 1.79 -10.67
CA PHE A 168 16.26 1.83 -9.30
C PHE A 168 15.76 3.04 -8.48
N GLU A 169 15.80 4.23 -9.07
CA GLU A 169 15.40 5.48 -8.44
C GLU A 169 13.89 5.56 -8.18
N ALA A 170 13.13 4.69 -8.84
CA ALA A 170 11.68 4.62 -8.72
C ALA A 170 11.22 3.69 -7.59
N ILE A 171 12.02 2.68 -7.20
CA ILE A 171 11.64 1.63 -6.26
C ILE A 171 11.05 2.23 -4.96
N ARG A 172 11.79 3.12 -4.34
CA ARG A 172 11.35 3.76 -3.08
C ARG A 172 10.06 4.56 -3.25
N LYS A 173 10.00 5.39 -4.31
CA LYS A 173 8.84 6.24 -4.59
C LYS A 173 7.60 5.39 -4.88
N THR A 174 7.75 4.34 -5.65
CA THR A 174 6.67 3.41 -5.98
C THR A 174 6.19 2.66 -4.74
N TYR A 175 7.09 2.21 -3.86
CA TYR A 175 6.68 1.57 -2.61
C TYR A 175 5.89 2.52 -1.69
N TYR A 176 6.17 3.81 -1.68
CA TYR A 176 5.38 4.77 -0.89
C TYR A 176 3.92 4.88 -1.33
N LEU A 177 3.58 4.48 -2.56
CA LEU A 177 2.19 4.43 -3.01
C LEU A 177 1.34 3.45 -2.18
N ARG A 178 1.96 2.47 -1.54
CA ARG A 178 1.29 1.60 -0.55
C ARG A 178 0.55 2.40 0.53
N TRP A 179 1.04 3.59 0.87
CA TRP A 179 0.36 4.45 1.85
C TRP A 179 -1.08 4.82 1.46
N GLN A 180 -1.44 4.75 0.18
CA GLN A 180 -2.79 5.05 -0.29
C GLN A 180 -3.83 4.13 0.36
N ILE A 181 -3.50 2.85 0.56
CA ILE A 181 -4.41 1.90 1.23
C ILE A 181 -4.66 2.30 2.70
N GLU A 182 -3.65 2.85 3.37
CA GLU A 182 -3.80 3.34 4.75
C GLU A 182 -4.71 4.57 4.82
N LEU A 183 -4.64 5.46 3.81
CA LEU A 183 -5.55 6.60 3.69
C LEU A 183 -7.00 6.14 3.46
N VAL A 184 -7.22 5.12 2.65
CA VAL A 184 -8.54 4.51 2.45
C VAL A 184 -9.10 4.03 3.78
N PHE A 185 -8.39 3.19 4.51
CA PHE A 185 -8.84 2.69 5.82
C PHE A 185 -9.00 3.81 6.85
N LYS A 186 -8.12 4.79 6.87
CA LYS A 186 -8.26 5.98 7.73
C LYS A 186 -9.56 6.72 7.42
N THR A 187 -9.89 6.88 6.16
CA THR A 187 -11.12 7.52 5.69
C THR A 187 -12.35 6.74 6.17
N TRP A 188 -12.36 5.42 5.99
CA TRP A 188 -13.46 4.56 6.42
C TRP A 188 -13.69 4.59 7.93
N LYS A 189 -12.62 4.55 8.72
CA LYS A 189 -12.69 4.67 10.18
C LYS A 189 -13.12 6.06 10.63
N SER A 190 -12.52 7.12 10.05
CA SER A 190 -12.76 8.49 10.49
C SER A 190 -14.14 9.01 10.12
N PHE A 191 -14.60 8.74 8.90
CA PHE A 191 -15.83 9.33 8.36
C PHE A 191 -17.02 8.39 8.39
N PHE A 192 -16.83 7.12 8.09
CA PHE A 192 -17.93 6.14 8.06
C PHE A 192 -18.04 5.33 9.36
N LYS A 193 -17.07 5.51 10.30
CA LYS A 193 -17.07 4.82 11.59
C LYS A 193 -17.23 3.30 11.43
N ILE A 194 -16.53 2.71 10.45
CA ILE A 194 -16.66 1.30 10.10
C ILE A 194 -16.22 0.38 11.24
N ASP A 195 -15.29 0.86 12.07
CA ASP A 195 -14.78 0.21 13.27
C ASP A 195 -15.65 0.42 14.54
N ARG A 196 -16.62 1.34 14.47
CA ARG A 196 -17.50 1.67 15.60
C ARG A 196 -18.85 1.03 15.41
N ILE A 197 -18.97 -0.21 15.81
CA ILE A 197 -20.23 -0.94 15.80
C ILE A 197 -20.50 -1.35 17.24
N LYS A 198 -21.73 -1.10 17.74
CA LYS A 198 -22.16 -1.51 19.08
C LYS A 198 -22.16 -3.04 19.15
N LYS A 199 -21.93 -3.59 20.36
CA LYS A 199 -22.04 -5.00 20.61
C LYS A 199 -23.51 -5.42 20.45
N VAL A 200 -23.80 -6.13 19.38
CA VAL A 200 -25.16 -6.58 18.98
C VAL A 200 -25.11 -8.02 18.48
N LYS A 201 -26.28 -8.63 18.22
CA LYS A 201 -26.36 -9.95 17.56
C LYS A 201 -25.65 -9.93 16.20
N LYS A 202 -25.11 -11.07 15.79
CA LYS A 202 -24.29 -11.24 14.59
C LYS A 202 -24.99 -10.69 13.31
N GLU A 203 -26.24 -11.03 13.12
CA GLU A 203 -27.03 -10.63 11.95
C GLU A 203 -27.19 -9.10 11.88
N ARG A 204 -27.43 -8.47 13.01
CA ARG A 204 -27.52 -7.00 13.10
C ARG A 204 -26.17 -6.34 12.86
N LEU A 205 -25.08 -6.95 13.32
CA LEU A 205 -23.73 -6.52 13.05
C LEU A 205 -23.42 -6.54 11.54
N GLU A 206 -23.72 -7.67 10.90
CA GLU A 206 -23.52 -7.87 9.46
C GLU A 206 -24.33 -6.85 8.65
N PHE A 207 -25.62 -6.69 8.98
CA PHE A 207 -26.47 -5.69 8.32
C PHE A 207 -25.92 -4.27 8.44
N GLN A 208 -25.52 -3.84 9.64
CA GLN A 208 -24.97 -2.51 9.84
C GLN A 208 -23.65 -2.30 9.08
N LEU A 209 -22.82 -3.34 9.02
CA LEU A 209 -21.56 -3.28 8.30
C LEU A 209 -21.78 -3.22 6.79
N LEU A 210 -22.66 -4.08 6.25
CA LEU A 210 -23.03 -4.08 4.83
C LEU A 210 -23.65 -2.75 4.40
N ALA A 211 -24.51 -2.15 5.21
CA ALA A 211 -25.08 -0.83 4.93
C ALA A 211 -24.02 0.27 4.86
N LYS A 212 -23.03 0.24 5.77
CA LYS A 212 -21.89 1.17 5.73
C LYS A 212 -21.01 0.95 4.50
N LEU A 213 -20.75 -0.32 4.15
CA LEU A 213 -19.96 -0.67 2.97
C LEU A 213 -20.64 -0.26 1.68
N LEU A 214 -21.96 -0.47 1.56
CA LEU A 214 -22.73 0.00 0.41
C LEU A 214 -22.64 1.52 0.26
N TRP A 215 -22.76 2.25 1.37
CA TRP A 215 -22.61 3.71 1.36
C TRP A 215 -21.17 4.14 0.97
N ILE A 216 -20.16 3.44 1.44
CA ILE A 216 -18.77 3.65 1.04
C ILE A 216 -18.61 3.39 -0.46
N LEU A 217 -19.17 2.31 -1.00
CA LEU A 217 -19.06 1.94 -2.41
C LEU A 217 -19.68 3.00 -3.32
N ILE A 218 -20.90 3.48 -2.99
CA ILE A 218 -21.55 4.55 -3.74
C ILE A 218 -20.66 5.81 -3.78
N ASN A 219 -20.13 6.22 -2.63
CA ASN A 219 -19.25 7.38 -2.57
C ASN A 219 -17.89 7.12 -3.25
N TRP A 220 -17.44 5.88 -3.31
CA TRP A 220 -16.21 5.51 -4.02
C TRP A 220 -16.36 5.69 -5.52
N GLU A 221 -17.49 5.29 -6.11
CA GLU A 221 -17.76 5.51 -7.53
C GLU A 221 -17.84 7.01 -7.88
N LEU A 222 -18.43 7.80 -7.01
CA LEU A 222 -18.40 9.26 -7.15
C LEU A 222 -16.96 9.81 -7.08
N PHE A 223 -16.16 9.36 -6.12
CA PHE A 223 -14.75 9.72 -6.02
C PHE A 223 -13.99 9.38 -7.30
N ARG A 224 -14.15 8.15 -7.79
CA ARG A 224 -13.48 7.66 -9.00
C ARG A 224 -13.83 8.51 -10.22
N SER A 225 -15.11 8.83 -10.37
CA SER A 225 -15.59 9.71 -11.45
C SER A 225 -15.00 11.12 -11.34
N CYS A 226 -15.01 11.73 -10.14
CA CYS A 226 -14.39 13.04 -9.89
C CYS A 226 -12.89 13.04 -10.19
N ASN A 227 -12.19 12.01 -9.72
CA ASN A 227 -10.75 11.88 -9.89
C ASN A 227 -10.37 11.70 -11.37
N ASN A 228 -11.13 10.88 -12.10
CA ASN A 228 -10.94 10.71 -13.54
C ASN A 228 -11.24 12.00 -14.33
N HIS A 229 -12.26 12.76 -13.93
CA HIS A 229 -12.56 14.04 -14.56
C HIS A 229 -11.46 15.07 -14.31
N ALA A 230 -10.99 15.22 -13.07
CA ALA A 230 -9.89 16.11 -12.72
C ALA A 230 -8.63 15.79 -13.53
N ARG A 231 -8.27 14.51 -13.64
CA ARG A 231 -7.11 14.04 -14.41
C ARG A 231 -7.22 14.23 -15.92
N LYS A 232 -8.44 14.29 -16.46
CA LYS A 232 -8.65 14.62 -17.88
C LYS A 232 -8.41 16.09 -18.17
N GLN A 233 -8.73 16.96 -17.23
CA GLN A 233 -8.53 18.42 -17.35
C GLN A 233 -7.07 18.81 -17.08
N ASP A 234 -6.49 18.27 -16.04
CA ASP A 234 -5.08 18.46 -15.68
C ASP A 234 -4.49 17.12 -15.25
N LYS A 235 -3.51 16.61 -16.01
CA LYS A 235 -2.89 15.30 -15.76
C LYS A 235 -2.15 15.24 -14.42
N GLU A 236 -1.80 16.37 -13.85
CA GLU A 236 -1.07 16.48 -12.59
C GLU A 236 -1.99 16.61 -11.37
N GLN A 237 -3.24 17.01 -11.58
CA GLN A 237 -4.19 17.18 -10.50
C GLN A 237 -5.02 15.91 -10.27
N GLY A 238 -5.11 15.52 -9.00
CA GLY A 238 -5.98 14.45 -8.53
C GLY A 238 -6.90 14.94 -7.42
N VAL A 239 -7.92 14.16 -7.11
CA VAL A 239 -8.84 14.44 -6.00
C VAL A 239 -8.30 13.81 -4.72
N SER A 240 -8.24 14.58 -3.64
CA SER A 240 -7.86 14.08 -2.32
C SER A 240 -8.91 13.15 -1.74
N ILE A 241 -8.58 11.89 -1.54
CA ILE A 241 -9.46 10.89 -0.90
C ILE A 241 -10.00 11.43 0.42
N LEU A 242 -9.14 11.98 1.28
CA LEU A 242 -9.52 12.43 2.61
C LEU A 242 -10.51 13.61 2.56
N ILE A 243 -10.24 14.61 1.72
CA ILE A 243 -11.10 15.79 1.60
C ILE A 243 -12.43 15.40 0.97
N PHE A 244 -12.40 14.60 -0.10
CA PHE A 244 -13.59 14.12 -0.79
C PHE A 244 -14.55 13.43 0.18
N PHE A 245 -14.10 12.40 0.88
CA PHE A 245 -14.97 11.65 1.79
C PHE A 245 -15.42 12.45 3.01
N LYS A 246 -14.62 13.42 3.47
CA LYS A 246 -15.07 14.40 4.48
C LYS A 246 -16.26 15.23 3.99
N ARG A 247 -16.28 15.58 2.71
CA ARG A 247 -17.39 16.34 2.08
C ARG A 247 -18.60 15.45 1.82
N CYS A 248 -18.42 14.22 1.39
CA CYS A 248 -19.51 13.28 1.09
C CYS A 248 -20.48 13.06 2.25
N ILE A 249 -20.01 13.11 3.50
CA ILE A 249 -20.89 12.99 4.67
C ILE A 249 -21.98 14.08 4.66
N LYS A 250 -21.65 15.28 4.20
CA LYS A 250 -22.60 16.41 4.15
C LYS A 250 -23.72 16.19 3.13
N PHE A 251 -23.48 15.35 2.13
CA PHE A 251 -24.44 15.05 1.06
C PHE A 251 -25.36 13.88 1.33
N ALA A 252 -25.17 13.15 2.43
CA ALA A 252 -25.98 11.97 2.76
C ALA A 252 -27.49 12.30 2.82
N ALA A 253 -27.86 13.43 3.41
CA ALA A 253 -29.24 13.85 3.51
C ALA A 253 -29.87 14.16 2.15
N SER A 254 -29.16 14.86 1.25
CA SER A 254 -29.63 15.18 -0.09
C SER A 254 -29.67 13.93 -0.99
N PHE A 255 -28.73 13.00 -0.83
CA PHE A 255 -28.75 11.71 -1.55
C PHE A 255 -29.96 10.85 -1.16
N ARG A 256 -30.42 10.93 0.09
CA ARG A 256 -31.67 10.28 0.51
C ARG A 256 -32.87 10.70 -0.36
N LEU A 257 -32.93 11.98 -0.77
CA LEU A 257 -34.00 12.49 -1.63
C LEU A 257 -33.97 11.82 -3.03
N VAL A 258 -32.76 11.54 -3.53
CA VAL A 258 -32.59 10.79 -4.79
C VAL A 258 -33.10 9.37 -4.62
N LEU A 259 -32.73 8.66 -3.55
CA LEU A 259 -33.19 7.30 -3.26
C LEU A 259 -34.72 7.24 -3.12
N LEU A 260 -35.34 8.27 -2.55
CA LEU A 260 -36.79 8.40 -2.44
C LEU A 260 -37.46 8.89 -3.72
N LYS A 261 -36.72 9.02 -4.84
CA LYS A 261 -37.21 9.54 -6.13
C LYS A 261 -37.83 10.97 -6.06
N ARG A 262 -37.47 11.73 -5.01
CA ARG A 262 -37.93 13.12 -4.84
C ARG A 262 -37.04 14.13 -5.58
N THR A 263 -35.87 13.72 -6.00
CA THR A 263 -34.92 14.53 -6.79
C THR A 263 -34.30 13.64 -7.86
N SER A 264 -34.17 14.17 -9.07
CA SER A 264 -33.48 13.49 -10.16
C SER A 264 -31.99 13.30 -9.81
N ILE A 265 -31.45 12.12 -10.08
CA ILE A 265 -30.01 11.85 -9.90
C ILE A 265 -29.14 12.81 -10.72
N ILE A 266 -29.58 13.18 -11.93
CA ILE A 266 -28.85 14.10 -12.81
C ILE A 266 -28.79 15.50 -12.19
N SER A 267 -29.93 16.00 -11.68
CA SER A 267 -29.97 17.30 -11.01
C SER A 267 -29.13 17.30 -9.75
N TRP A 268 -29.20 16.23 -8.95
CA TRP A 268 -28.38 16.07 -7.75
C TRP A 268 -26.90 16.03 -8.06
N LEU A 269 -26.48 15.29 -9.09
CA LEU A 269 -25.09 15.24 -9.54
C LEU A 269 -24.59 16.62 -9.98
N LYS A 270 -25.37 17.36 -10.76
CA LYS A 270 -24.98 18.73 -11.17
C LYS A 270 -24.76 19.67 -9.99
N LEU A 271 -25.64 19.62 -8.99
CA LEU A 271 -25.55 20.46 -7.80
C LEU A 271 -24.43 20.05 -6.85
N THR A 272 -24.08 18.76 -6.81
CA THR A 272 -23.11 18.20 -5.86
C THR A 272 -21.73 18.01 -6.49
N TYR A 273 -21.68 17.56 -7.73
CA TYR A 273 -20.47 17.12 -8.41
C TYR A 273 -19.49 18.24 -8.75
N LEU A 274 -19.99 19.35 -9.36
CA LEU A 274 -19.12 20.45 -9.78
C LEU A 274 -18.50 21.20 -8.58
N PRO A 275 -19.23 21.55 -7.52
CA PRO A 275 -18.63 22.13 -6.32
C PRO A 275 -17.65 21.17 -5.64
N LEU A 276 -17.99 19.86 -5.62
CA LEU A 276 -17.18 18.85 -4.96
C LEU A 276 -15.79 18.70 -5.61
N ILE A 277 -15.73 18.72 -6.95
CA ILE A 277 -14.44 18.65 -7.68
C ILE A 277 -13.56 19.83 -7.29
N LYS A 278 -14.07 21.06 -7.41
CA LYS A 278 -13.29 22.28 -7.10
C LYS A 278 -12.73 22.28 -5.68
N ASP A 279 -13.56 21.86 -4.71
CA ASP A 279 -13.19 21.87 -3.29
C ASP A 279 -12.25 20.74 -2.88
N CYS A 280 -12.16 19.68 -3.69
CA CYS A 280 -11.42 18.46 -3.36
C CYS A 280 -10.16 18.26 -4.21
N LEU A 281 -9.85 19.17 -5.12
CA LEU A 281 -8.59 19.12 -5.85
C LEU A 281 -7.43 19.12 -4.86
N CYS A 282 -6.46 18.27 -5.08
CA CYS A 282 -5.19 18.40 -4.39
C CYS A 282 -4.52 19.65 -4.91
N ASP A 283 -4.19 20.59 -4.02
CA ASP A 283 -3.24 21.64 -4.35
C ASP A 283 -1.98 20.93 -4.88
N ALA A 284 -1.54 21.31 -6.07
CA ALA A 284 -0.26 20.84 -6.58
C ALA A 284 0.80 21.20 -5.53
N PRO A 285 1.43 20.24 -4.88
CA PRO A 285 2.39 20.57 -3.83
C PRO A 285 3.52 21.34 -4.50
N LYS A 286 3.78 22.55 -4.03
CA LYS A 286 4.79 23.47 -4.55
C LYS A 286 6.17 22.85 -4.76
N ASN A 287 6.42 21.61 -4.26
CA ASN A 287 7.69 20.89 -4.37
C ASN A 287 7.57 19.34 -4.33
N LYS A 288 6.41 18.74 -4.57
CA LYS A 288 6.29 17.27 -4.61
C LYS A 288 5.52 16.86 -5.86
N LYS A 289 6.18 16.10 -6.75
CA LYS A 289 5.48 15.40 -7.84
C LYS A 289 4.31 14.61 -7.28
N THR A 290 3.16 14.71 -7.90
CA THR A 290 1.96 13.98 -7.46
C THR A 290 2.24 12.47 -7.51
N HIS A 291 1.56 11.69 -6.66
CA HIS A 291 1.70 10.22 -6.65
C HIS A 291 1.45 9.62 -8.04
N TYR A 292 0.63 10.27 -8.85
CA TYR A 292 0.30 9.81 -10.20
C TYR A 292 1.42 10.04 -11.21
N GLU A 293 2.13 11.17 -11.14
CA GLU A 293 3.37 11.36 -11.93
C GLU A 293 4.41 10.32 -11.58
N SER A 294 4.50 9.96 -10.28
CA SER A 294 5.38 8.88 -9.83
C SER A 294 5.01 7.54 -10.48
N LEU A 295 3.73 7.24 -10.68
CA LEU A 295 3.27 6.03 -11.38
C LEU A 295 3.60 6.06 -12.87
N LYS A 296 3.36 7.19 -13.56
CA LYS A 296 3.60 7.30 -15.01
C LYS A 296 5.06 7.37 -15.39
N VAL A 297 5.87 8.06 -14.58
CA VAL A 297 7.31 8.24 -14.85
C VAL A 297 8.10 6.98 -14.48
N ASN A 298 7.61 6.20 -13.53
CA ASN A 298 8.38 5.14 -12.88
C ASN A 298 7.97 3.72 -13.28
N ILE A 299 6.81 3.55 -13.91
CA ILE A 299 6.34 2.22 -14.39
C ILE A 299 6.05 2.37 -15.87
N LYS A 300 6.98 1.92 -16.70
CA LYS A 300 6.75 1.84 -18.15
C LYS A 300 5.84 0.63 -18.40
N PRO A 301 4.73 0.78 -19.18
CA PRO A 301 3.96 -0.38 -19.60
C PRO A 301 4.88 -1.31 -20.41
N LEU A 302 4.78 -2.59 -20.15
CA LEU A 302 5.34 -3.62 -21.05
C LEU A 302 4.50 -3.55 -22.32
N SER A 303 5.11 -3.05 -23.40
CA SER A 303 4.56 -3.09 -24.77
C SER A 303 4.52 -4.52 -25.28
#